data_c89ee0646f7088d7de43a7f60440e212
#
_entry.id   c89ee0646f7088d7de43a7f60440e212
#
_cell.length_a   1.000
_cell.length_b   1.000
_cell.length_c   1.000
_cell.angle_alpha   90.00
_cell.angle_beta   90.00
_cell.angle_gamma   90.00
#
_symmetry.space_group_name_H-M   'P 1'
#
loop_
_entity.id
_entity.type
_entity.pdbx_description
1 polymer ?
#
loop_
_entity_poly.entity_id
_entity_poly.type
_entity_poly.pdbx_seq_one_letter_code
_entity_poly.pdbx_strand_id
1 'polypeptide(L)'
;AIGDYYCASGKIVSKDAPEVPEDCIGIVCYAGNPQPSVTHPDLHTETNDALRRDYPDCNHGLVIALNNSIVDGIERNKFANGKSFFGTWFMTDEEWQDKFVKNVWQFDKGEKNPGFLGYNGTALMEMSFKSGATEGCNNGWAYTEHYRATVPVGPAASEWYIPCVYDMDEVTKSINTINPQLKLAGGQELESNDGSSVGGIFYWTSNERNNERVWTHKINGGSEHGMRERGSLSGYFRMMLAF
;
A
#
# COMPACT_ATOMS: atom_id res chain seq x y z
N ALA A 1 16.19 -11.11 0.63
CA ALA A 1 15.15 -12.16 0.82
C ALA A 1 13.99 -11.62 1.66
N ILE A 2 12.87 -12.33 1.71
CA ILE A 2 11.75 -11.95 2.60
C ILE A 2 12.21 -11.97 4.06
N GLY A 3 11.89 -10.90 4.77
CA GLY A 3 12.33 -10.67 6.15
C GLY A 3 13.60 -9.83 6.28
N ASP A 4 14.34 -9.59 5.21
CA ASP A 4 15.52 -8.73 5.24
C ASP A 4 15.15 -7.29 5.58
N TYR A 5 16.07 -6.57 6.24
CA TYR A 5 15.92 -5.18 6.60
C TYR A 5 16.20 -4.28 5.40
N TYR A 6 15.31 -3.34 5.14
CA TYR A 6 15.49 -2.31 4.14
C TYR A 6 15.83 -0.98 4.80
N CYS A 7 16.95 -0.39 4.41
CA CYS A 7 17.52 0.82 5.00
C CYS A 7 17.12 2.09 4.23
N ALA A 8 17.10 3.23 4.90
CA ALA A 8 16.86 4.54 4.27
C ALA A 8 17.86 4.86 3.16
N SER A 9 19.07 4.32 3.27
CA SER A 9 20.12 4.41 2.24
C SER A 9 19.85 3.59 0.98
N GLY A 10 18.83 2.73 0.97
CA GLY A 10 18.55 1.74 -0.08
C GLY A 10 19.32 0.41 0.09
N LYS A 11 20.15 0.30 1.13
CA LYS A 11 20.86 -0.95 1.43
C LYS A 11 19.90 -1.99 1.97
N ILE A 12 20.11 -3.25 1.57
CA ILE A 12 19.41 -4.41 2.14
C ILE A 12 20.38 -5.15 3.06
N VAL A 13 19.94 -5.44 4.28
CA VAL A 13 20.71 -6.20 5.27
C VAL A 13 19.94 -7.47 5.61
N SER A 14 20.65 -8.60 5.61
CA SER A 14 20.02 -9.91 5.91
C SER A 14 19.35 -9.89 7.26
N LYS A 15 18.16 -10.50 7.35
CA LYS A 15 17.45 -10.76 8.61
C LYS A 15 18.26 -11.60 9.61
N ASP A 16 19.26 -12.34 9.12
CA ASP A 16 20.16 -13.18 9.90
C ASP A 16 21.45 -12.44 10.32
N ALA A 17 21.54 -11.13 10.04
CA ALA A 17 22.66 -10.30 10.48
C ALA A 17 22.71 -10.22 12.02
N PRO A 18 23.91 -10.08 12.62
CA PRO A 18 24.04 -10.04 14.08
C PRO A 18 23.37 -8.82 14.71
N GLU A 19 23.16 -7.75 13.95
CA GLU A 19 22.56 -6.51 14.41
C GLU A 19 21.58 -5.96 13.38
N VAL A 20 20.51 -5.37 13.85
CA VAL A 20 19.55 -4.62 13.01
C VAL A 20 20.22 -3.28 12.61
N PRO A 21 20.18 -2.88 11.33
CA PRO A 21 20.75 -1.60 10.93
C PRO A 21 19.97 -0.43 11.56
N GLU A 22 20.73 0.58 12.04
CA GLU A 22 20.14 1.78 12.68
C GLU A 22 19.22 2.59 11.74
N ASP A 23 19.51 2.57 10.42
CA ASP A 23 18.73 3.25 9.39
C ASP A 23 17.65 2.36 8.75
N CYS A 24 17.24 1.27 9.42
CA CYS A 24 16.17 0.42 8.94
C CYS A 24 14.84 1.19 8.89
N ILE A 25 14.16 1.16 7.74
CA ILE A 25 12.85 1.82 7.53
C ILE A 25 11.73 0.85 7.20
N GLY A 26 12.04 -0.41 6.92
CA GLY A 26 11.03 -1.41 6.59
C GLY A 26 11.62 -2.81 6.43
N ILE A 27 10.73 -3.77 6.22
CA ILE A 27 11.06 -5.18 6.04
C ILE A 27 10.66 -5.63 4.65
N VAL A 28 11.57 -6.31 3.94
CA VAL A 28 11.27 -6.92 2.63
C VAL A 28 10.15 -7.95 2.79
N CYS A 29 9.05 -7.74 2.10
CA CYS A 29 7.87 -8.60 2.16
C CYS A 29 7.61 -9.38 0.86
N TYR A 30 8.21 -8.95 -0.24
CA TYR A 30 8.19 -9.64 -1.52
C TYR A 30 9.56 -9.50 -2.19
N ALA A 31 10.04 -10.58 -2.82
CA ALA A 31 11.28 -10.61 -3.58
C ALA A 31 10.98 -11.07 -5.01
N GLY A 32 11.11 -10.16 -5.97
CA GLY A 32 10.80 -10.33 -7.38
C GLY A 32 10.36 -9.01 -8.00
N ASN A 33 10.14 -8.99 -9.31
CA ASN A 33 9.70 -7.77 -9.97
C ASN A 33 8.25 -7.44 -9.58
N PRO A 34 7.97 -6.27 -8.93
CA PRO A 34 6.63 -5.87 -8.53
C PRO A 34 5.87 -5.09 -9.62
N GLN A 35 6.48 -4.79 -10.75
CA GLN A 35 5.86 -4.00 -11.83
C GLN A 35 4.75 -4.79 -12.53
N PRO A 36 3.50 -4.33 -12.52
CA PRO A 36 2.37 -5.04 -13.11
C PRO A 36 2.53 -5.36 -14.59
N SER A 37 3.11 -4.46 -15.37
CA SER A 37 3.35 -4.67 -16.82
C SER A 37 4.34 -5.79 -17.13
N VAL A 38 5.18 -6.16 -16.17
CA VAL A 38 6.13 -7.28 -16.29
C VAL A 38 5.52 -8.59 -15.79
N THR A 39 4.83 -8.53 -14.66
CA THR A 39 4.27 -9.72 -14.02
C THR A 39 2.93 -10.15 -14.61
N HIS A 40 2.18 -9.22 -15.20
CA HIS A 40 0.85 -9.42 -15.78
C HIS A 40 0.72 -8.69 -17.14
N PRO A 41 1.57 -9.02 -18.13
CA PRO A 41 1.61 -8.31 -19.41
C PRO A 41 0.32 -8.44 -20.25
N ASP A 42 -0.50 -9.46 -19.96
CA ASP A 42 -1.82 -9.61 -20.60
C ASP A 42 -2.84 -8.55 -20.16
N LEU A 43 -2.59 -7.92 -19.00
CA LEU A 43 -3.52 -6.96 -18.38
C LEU A 43 -2.96 -5.52 -18.41
N HIS A 44 -1.65 -5.37 -18.49
CA HIS A 44 -0.95 -4.10 -18.31
C HIS A 44 0.10 -3.86 -19.38
N THR A 45 0.29 -2.57 -19.69
CA THR A 45 1.32 -2.09 -20.60
C THR A 45 2.31 -1.21 -19.86
N GLU A 46 3.48 -0.95 -20.47
CA GLU A 46 4.47 -0.04 -19.88
C GLU A 46 3.93 1.37 -19.65
N THR A 47 3.03 1.84 -20.52
CA THR A 47 2.48 3.19 -20.47
C THR A 47 1.50 3.40 -19.34
N ASN A 48 0.72 2.36 -18.97
CA ASN A 48 -0.27 2.47 -17.90
C ASN A 48 0.22 1.90 -16.55
N ASP A 49 1.42 1.36 -16.49
CA ASP A 49 2.08 0.96 -15.25
C ASP A 49 2.83 2.16 -14.65
N ALA A 50 2.19 2.82 -13.69
CA ALA A 50 2.77 4.00 -13.05
C ALA A 50 4.06 3.67 -12.29
N LEU A 51 4.16 2.50 -11.65
CA LEU A 51 5.38 2.11 -10.94
C LEU A 51 6.56 2.00 -11.91
N ARG A 52 6.38 1.30 -13.03
CA ARG A 52 7.42 1.16 -14.04
C ARG A 52 7.79 2.48 -14.71
N ARG A 53 6.79 3.34 -14.97
CA ARG A 53 7.00 4.64 -15.59
C ARG A 53 7.80 5.58 -14.69
N ASP A 54 7.43 5.67 -13.41
CA ASP A 54 7.97 6.65 -12.48
C ASP A 54 9.25 6.13 -11.78
N TYR A 55 9.35 4.80 -11.62
CA TYR A 55 10.47 4.09 -10.95
C TYR A 55 10.85 2.82 -11.71
N PRO A 56 11.45 2.94 -12.91
CA PRO A 56 11.75 1.80 -13.78
C PRO A 56 12.71 0.79 -13.14
N ASP A 57 13.57 1.25 -12.24
CA ASP A 57 14.57 0.43 -11.56
C ASP A 57 14.03 -0.29 -10.30
N CYS A 58 12.81 0.05 -9.85
CA CYS A 58 12.14 -0.66 -8.76
C CYS A 58 11.56 -2.00 -9.24
N ASN A 59 12.43 -2.98 -9.42
CA ASN A 59 12.10 -4.28 -10.01
C ASN A 59 12.61 -5.49 -9.20
N HIS A 60 12.99 -5.26 -7.93
CA HIS A 60 13.60 -6.27 -7.07
C HIS A 60 12.66 -6.77 -5.96
N GLY A 61 11.70 -5.94 -5.50
CA GLY A 61 10.81 -6.37 -4.43
C GLY A 61 9.93 -5.26 -3.85
N LEU A 62 9.24 -5.66 -2.78
CA LEU A 62 8.39 -4.78 -1.98
C LEU A 62 8.84 -4.79 -0.52
N VAL A 63 8.69 -3.65 0.13
CA VAL A 63 9.01 -3.42 1.54
C VAL A 63 7.75 -2.95 2.26
N ILE A 64 7.44 -3.55 3.40
CA ILE A 64 6.43 -3.05 4.34
C ILE A 64 7.10 -2.11 5.35
N ALA A 65 6.51 -0.96 5.61
CA ALA A 65 6.99 0.03 6.56
C ALA A 65 7.12 -0.52 7.99
N LEU A 66 8.04 0.01 8.81
CA LEU A 66 8.19 -0.41 10.21
C LEU A 66 6.98 -0.08 11.06
N ASN A 67 6.35 1.07 10.82
CA ASN A 67 5.26 1.58 11.65
C ASN A 67 4.05 1.97 10.81
N ASN A 68 2.89 2.00 11.44
CA ASN A 68 1.71 2.64 10.86
C ASN A 68 1.95 4.15 10.73
N SER A 69 1.32 4.78 9.75
CA SER A 69 1.33 6.24 9.66
C SER A 69 0.48 6.84 10.79
N ILE A 70 0.98 7.89 11.43
CA ILE A 70 0.32 8.59 12.54
C ILE A 70 0.28 10.08 12.18
N VAL A 71 -0.91 10.65 12.09
CA VAL A 71 -1.11 12.08 11.80
C VAL A 71 -1.77 12.72 13.00
N ASP A 72 -1.19 13.81 13.54
CA ASP A 72 -1.68 14.53 14.71
C ASP A 72 -1.94 13.61 15.94
N GLY A 73 -1.11 12.58 16.11
CA GLY A 73 -1.24 11.58 17.18
C GLY A 73 -2.35 10.54 16.95
N ILE A 74 -3.02 10.56 15.79
CA ILE A 74 -4.09 9.62 15.43
C ILE A 74 -3.51 8.53 14.54
N GLU A 75 -3.50 7.29 15.01
CA GLU A 75 -2.98 6.14 14.27
C GLU A 75 -4.06 5.45 13.42
N ARG A 76 -5.28 5.36 13.94
CA ARG A 76 -6.43 4.78 13.22
C ARG A 76 -7.40 5.87 12.82
N ASN A 77 -7.65 5.99 11.54
CA ASN A 77 -8.56 7.02 11.03
C ASN A 77 -9.46 6.48 9.92
N LYS A 78 -10.48 7.24 9.60
CA LYS A 78 -11.32 7.07 8.41
C LYS A 78 -10.46 7.23 7.17
N PHE A 79 -10.85 6.57 6.08
CA PHE A 79 -10.19 6.77 4.79
C PHE A 79 -10.44 8.18 4.24
N ALA A 80 -11.65 8.68 4.43
CA ALA A 80 -12.05 10.02 4.01
C ALA A 80 -13.19 10.56 4.89
N ASN A 81 -13.37 11.88 4.87
CA ASN A 81 -14.48 12.54 5.55
C ASN A 81 -15.75 12.64 4.67
N GLY A 82 -15.64 12.38 3.38
CA GLY A 82 -16.73 12.49 2.40
C GLY A 82 -17.01 11.17 1.67
N LYS A 83 -18.05 11.21 0.84
CA LYS A 83 -18.49 10.10 -0.02
C LYS A 83 -18.14 10.37 -1.48
N SER A 84 -16.88 10.55 -1.77
CA SER A 84 -16.42 10.79 -3.13
C SER A 84 -15.59 9.60 -3.61
N PHE A 85 -15.65 9.30 -4.89
CA PHE A 85 -15.00 8.16 -5.52
C PHE A 85 -13.96 8.65 -6.51
N PHE A 86 -12.67 8.46 -6.22
CA PHE A 86 -11.62 8.94 -7.12
C PHE A 86 -11.59 8.17 -8.45
N GLY A 87 -12.08 6.94 -8.47
CA GLY A 87 -12.29 6.20 -9.70
C GLY A 87 -13.31 6.83 -10.65
N THR A 88 -14.31 7.58 -10.13
CA THR A 88 -15.24 8.33 -10.99
C THR A 88 -14.53 9.41 -11.77
N TRP A 89 -13.65 10.14 -11.10
CA TRP A 89 -12.82 11.14 -11.76
C TRP A 89 -11.96 10.53 -12.88
N PHE A 90 -11.30 9.41 -12.62
CA PHE A 90 -10.52 8.68 -13.62
C PHE A 90 -11.38 8.24 -14.83
N MET A 91 -12.60 7.74 -14.60
CA MET A 91 -13.49 7.30 -15.69
C MET A 91 -14.00 8.44 -16.57
N THR A 92 -14.03 9.67 -16.06
CA THR A 92 -14.54 10.85 -16.78
C THR A 92 -13.45 11.69 -17.44
N ASP A 93 -12.19 11.45 -17.10
CA ASP A 93 -11.05 12.21 -17.60
C ASP A 93 -10.20 11.34 -18.53
N GLU A 94 -10.38 11.53 -19.83
CA GLU A 94 -9.71 10.75 -20.89
C GLU A 94 -8.17 10.92 -20.84
N GLU A 95 -7.66 12.06 -20.36
CA GLU A 95 -6.21 12.31 -20.28
C GLU A 95 -5.48 11.27 -19.42
N TRP A 96 -6.14 10.75 -18.39
CA TRP A 96 -5.54 9.85 -17.42
C TRP A 96 -5.77 8.37 -17.70
N GLN A 97 -6.77 8.03 -18.56
CA GLN A 97 -7.13 6.64 -18.82
C GLN A 97 -6.01 5.81 -19.44
N ASP A 98 -5.14 6.45 -20.23
CA ASP A 98 -3.98 5.80 -20.83
C ASP A 98 -2.76 5.74 -19.92
N LYS A 99 -2.76 6.51 -18.81
CA LYS A 99 -1.62 6.62 -17.88
C LYS A 99 -1.71 5.67 -16.69
N PHE A 100 -2.87 5.09 -16.47
CA PHE A 100 -3.11 4.14 -15.38
C PHE A 100 -3.79 2.88 -15.86
N VAL A 101 -3.55 1.80 -15.14
CA VAL A 101 -4.21 0.54 -15.38
C VAL A 101 -5.72 0.69 -15.19
N LYS A 102 -6.48 0.23 -16.16
CA LYS A 102 -7.95 0.18 -16.05
C LYS A 102 -8.33 -0.63 -14.81
N ASN A 103 -9.23 -0.09 -14.01
CA ASN A 103 -9.66 -0.68 -12.74
C ASN A 103 -8.57 -0.75 -11.65
N VAL A 104 -7.52 0.07 -11.74
CA VAL A 104 -6.47 0.16 -10.69
C VAL A 104 -7.03 0.38 -9.29
N TRP A 105 -8.17 1.04 -9.18
CA TRP A 105 -8.88 1.28 -7.93
C TRP A 105 -9.81 0.12 -7.50
N GLN A 106 -10.11 -0.82 -8.39
CA GLN A 106 -11.06 -1.89 -8.10
C GLN A 106 -10.34 -3.16 -7.63
N PHE A 107 -11.05 -3.91 -6.80
CA PHE A 107 -10.74 -5.28 -6.46
C PHE A 107 -12.03 -6.10 -6.64
N ASP A 108 -11.97 -7.15 -7.45
CA ASP A 108 -13.07 -8.08 -7.60
C ASP A 108 -12.63 -9.48 -7.14
N LYS A 109 -13.34 -10.03 -6.17
CA LYS A 109 -13.03 -11.35 -5.59
C LYS A 109 -13.11 -12.51 -6.59
N GLY A 110 -13.70 -12.31 -7.75
CA GLY A 110 -13.87 -13.34 -8.78
C GLY A 110 -12.89 -13.25 -9.94
N GLU A 111 -12.13 -12.16 -10.03
CA GLU A 111 -11.22 -11.94 -11.16
C GLU A 111 -9.79 -12.41 -10.85
N LYS A 112 -9.01 -12.57 -11.92
CA LYS A 112 -7.57 -12.85 -11.80
C LYS A 112 -6.89 -11.72 -11.04
N ASN A 113 -5.91 -12.06 -10.21
CA ASN A 113 -5.02 -11.10 -9.58
C ASN A 113 -4.41 -10.18 -10.67
N PRO A 114 -4.64 -8.86 -10.63
CA PRO A 114 -4.10 -7.94 -11.63
C PRO A 114 -2.65 -7.50 -11.33
N GLY A 115 -2.02 -8.04 -10.30
CA GLY A 115 -0.68 -7.68 -9.86
C GLY A 115 -0.64 -6.67 -8.71
N PHE A 116 0.53 -6.13 -8.46
CA PHE A 116 0.81 -5.18 -7.37
C PHE A 116 0.45 -3.75 -7.79
N LEU A 117 -0.76 -3.33 -7.49
CA LEU A 117 -1.31 -2.04 -7.94
C LEU A 117 -1.33 -0.96 -6.85
N GLY A 118 -0.70 -1.17 -5.70
CA GLY A 118 -0.71 -0.20 -4.60
C GLY A 118 -0.13 1.14 -4.99
N TYR A 119 1.05 1.16 -5.63
CA TYR A 119 1.65 2.38 -6.15
C TYR A 119 0.73 3.06 -7.19
N ASN A 120 0.26 2.31 -8.17
CA ASN A 120 -0.64 2.83 -9.22
C ASN A 120 -1.93 3.44 -8.63
N GLY A 121 -2.55 2.77 -7.66
CA GLY A 121 -3.75 3.26 -6.98
C GLY A 121 -3.49 4.52 -6.16
N THR A 122 -2.35 4.58 -5.46
CA THR A 122 -1.97 5.74 -4.66
C THR A 122 -1.61 6.93 -5.54
N ALA A 123 -0.90 6.73 -6.65
CA ALA A 123 -0.59 7.80 -7.61
C ALA A 123 -1.87 8.39 -8.23
N LEU A 124 -2.83 7.55 -8.59
CA LEU A 124 -4.13 8.02 -9.08
C LEU A 124 -4.89 8.81 -8.01
N MET A 125 -4.88 8.33 -6.76
CA MET A 125 -5.48 9.00 -5.61
C MET A 125 -4.87 10.40 -5.40
N GLU A 126 -3.54 10.48 -5.41
CA GLU A 126 -2.79 11.74 -5.27
C GLU A 126 -3.18 12.74 -6.34
N MET A 127 -3.21 12.32 -7.60
CA MET A 127 -3.57 13.18 -8.72
C MET A 127 -5.01 13.69 -8.61
N SER A 128 -5.95 12.82 -8.28
CA SER A 128 -7.36 13.20 -8.14
C SER A 128 -7.56 14.17 -6.98
N PHE A 129 -6.84 14.00 -5.88
CA PHE A 129 -6.88 14.90 -4.73
C PHE A 129 -6.25 16.27 -5.07
N LYS A 130 -5.05 16.28 -5.66
CA LYS A 130 -4.34 17.52 -6.04
C LYS A 130 -5.07 18.33 -7.12
N SER A 131 -5.82 17.67 -8.00
CA SER A 131 -6.66 18.36 -8.98
C SER A 131 -7.93 18.99 -8.38
N GLY A 132 -8.24 18.71 -7.12
CA GLY A 132 -9.49 19.13 -6.48
C GLY A 132 -10.72 18.35 -6.94
N ALA A 133 -10.53 17.27 -7.68
CA ALA A 133 -11.63 16.48 -8.25
C ALA A 133 -12.39 15.67 -7.20
N THR A 134 -11.77 15.33 -6.07
CA THR A 134 -12.41 14.56 -5.02
C THR A 134 -11.82 14.82 -3.63
N GLU A 135 -12.68 14.82 -2.62
CA GLU A 135 -12.29 14.75 -1.20
C GLU A 135 -12.43 13.32 -0.64
N GLY A 136 -12.79 12.35 -1.47
CA GLY A 136 -13.09 10.98 -1.07
C GLY A 136 -11.89 10.17 -0.59
N CYS A 137 -10.70 10.74 -0.63
CA CYS A 137 -9.44 10.13 -0.18
C CYS A 137 -8.59 11.07 0.70
N ASN A 138 -9.16 12.15 1.21
CA ASN A 138 -8.40 13.21 1.89
C ASN A 138 -7.55 12.70 3.07
N ASN A 139 -8.07 11.82 3.91
CA ASN A 139 -7.27 11.24 5.00
C ASN A 139 -6.25 10.23 4.45
N GLY A 140 -6.63 9.35 3.51
CA GLY A 140 -5.68 8.44 2.87
C GLY A 140 -4.49 9.19 2.30
N TRP A 141 -4.73 10.32 1.62
CA TRP A 141 -3.66 11.17 1.12
C TRP A 141 -2.86 11.81 2.25
N ALA A 142 -3.50 12.41 3.27
CA ALA A 142 -2.81 13.06 4.38
C ALA A 142 -1.87 12.09 5.13
N TYR A 143 -2.29 10.84 5.36
CA TYR A 143 -1.45 9.82 5.98
C TYR A 143 -0.28 9.40 5.10
N THR A 144 -0.49 9.34 3.79
CA THR A 144 0.58 9.02 2.82
C THR A 144 1.61 10.14 2.75
N GLU A 145 1.16 11.38 2.57
CA GLU A 145 2.01 12.58 2.50
C GLU A 145 2.84 12.75 3.77
N HIS A 146 2.21 12.61 4.94
CA HIS A 146 2.88 12.67 6.23
C HIS A 146 3.97 11.60 6.35
N TYR A 147 3.67 10.35 5.97
CA TYR A 147 4.65 9.26 6.04
C TYR A 147 5.84 9.51 5.11
N ARG A 148 5.61 9.97 3.89
CA ARG A 148 6.66 10.38 2.94
C ARG A 148 7.56 11.50 3.50
N ALA A 149 6.96 12.46 4.20
CA ALA A 149 7.70 13.58 4.79
C ALA A 149 8.52 13.17 6.02
N THR A 150 8.11 12.15 6.76
CA THR A 150 8.74 11.76 8.04
C THR A 150 9.67 10.56 7.94
N VAL A 151 9.49 9.72 6.93
CA VAL A 151 10.32 8.52 6.70
C VAL A 151 10.94 8.60 5.29
N PRO A 152 12.10 9.27 5.16
CA PRO A 152 12.75 9.46 3.87
C PRO A 152 13.24 8.13 3.29
N VAL A 153 13.21 8.03 1.97
CA VAL A 153 13.70 6.87 1.20
C VAL A 153 14.84 7.26 0.30
N GLY A 154 15.74 6.33 0.04
CA GLY A 154 16.84 6.54 -0.92
C GLY A 154 16.35 6.57 -2.37
N PRO A 155 17.19 7.06 -3.31
CA PRO A 155 16.79 7.24 -4.72
C PRO A 155 16.56 5.93 -5.48
N ALA A 156 16.92 4.79 -4.91
CA ALA A 156 16.72 3.46 -5.51
C ALA A 156 15.36 2.83 -5.14
N ALA A 157 14.47 3.57 -4.48
CA ALA A 157 13.14 3.11 -4.10
C ALA A 157 12.05 4.03 -4.66
N SER A 158 10.86 3.50 -4.79
CA SER A 158 9.66 4.32 -4.98
C SER A 158 9.38 5.16 -3.74
N GLU A 159 8.52 6.17 -3.87
CA GLU A 159 7.90 6.77 -2.69
C GLU A 159 7.00 5.76 -1.97
N TRP A 160 6.76 6.02 -0.67
CA TRP A 160 5.78 5.27 0.12
C TRP A 160 4.37 5.42 -0.46
N TYR A 161 3.61 4.33 -0.46
CA TYR A 161 2.25 4.28 -0.98
C TYR A 161 1.34 3.41 -0.10
N ILE A 162 0.04 3.60 -0.22
CA ILE A 162 -0.95 2.71 0.39
C ILE A 162 -1.01 1.41 -0.43
N PRO A 163 -0.78 0.24 0.20
CA PRO A 163 -0.80 -1.03 -0.52
C PRO A 163 -2.18 -1.32 -1.14
N CYS A 164 -2.21 -2.04 -2.22
CA CYS A 164 -3.43 -2.67 -2.70
C CYS A 164 -3.74 -3.97 -1.92
N VAL A 165 -4.89 -4.56 -2.19
CA VAL A 165 -5.29 -5.83 -1.53
C VAL A 165 -4.25 -6.92 -1.78
N TYR A 166 -3.74 -7.04 -3.00
CA TYR A 166 -2.78 -8.09 -3.36
C TYR A 166 -1.38 -7.86 -2.81
N ASP A 167 -0.96 -6.59 -2.64
CA ASP A 167 0.27 -6.26 -1.92
C ASP A 167 0.21 -6.79 -0.48
N MET A 168 -0.91 -6.58 0.20
CA MET A 168 -1.13 -7.06 1.56
C MET A 168 -1.29 -8.58 1.66
N ASP A 169 -1.75 -9.24 0.61
CA ASP A 169 -1.77 -10.71 0.54
C ASP A 169 -0.36 -11.30 0.60
N GLU A 170 0.61 -10.70 -0.08
CA GLU A 170 2.01 -11.14 0.00
C GLU A 170 2.59 -10.94 1.40
N VAL A 171 2.28 -9.81 2.04
CA VAL A 171 2.66 -9.59 3.45
C VAL A 171 2.09 -10.67 4.35
N THR A 172 0.80 -10.99 4.19
CA THR A 172 0.12 -11.99 5.03
C THR A 172 0.66 -13.40 4.82
N LYS A 173 1.02 -13.79 3.59
CA LYS A 173 1.65 -15.09 3.32
C LYS A 173 2.94 -15.30 4.12
N SER A 174 3.66 -14.22 4.38
CA SER A 174 4.96 -14.23 5.05
C SER A 174 4.95 -13.61 6.44
N ILE A 175 3.77 -13.43 7.04
CA ILE A 175 3.59 -12.68 8.30
C ILE A 175 4.43 -13.25 9.45
N ASN A 176 4.57 -14.57 9.53
CA ASN A 176 5.38 -15.24 10.54
C ASN A 176 6.89 -14.98 10.41
N THR A 177 7.34 -14.54 9.23
CA THR A 177 8.73 -14.10 9.01
C THR A 177 8.84 -12.59 9.24
N ILE A 178 7.85 -11.81 8.81
CA ILE A 178 7.87 -10.34 8.81
C ILE A 178 7.71 -9.78 10.22
N ASN A 179 6.70 -10.21 10.99
CA ASN A 179 6.40 -9.66 12.31
C ASN A 179 7.56 -9.75 13.31
N PRO A 180 8.28 -10.89 13.43
CA PRO A 180 9.46 -10.94 14.28
C PRO A 180 10.55 -9.91 13.88
N GLN A 181 10.73 -9.67 12.58
CA GLN A 181 11.72 -8.70 12.11
C GLN A 181 11.27 -7.26 12.34
N LEU A 182 9.98 -6.96 12.15
CA LEU A 182 9.40 -5.66 12.54
C LEU A 182 9.68 -5.37 14.01
N LYS A 183 9.42 -6.33 14.89
CA LYS A 183 9.65 -6.20 16.33
C LYS A 183 11.14 -6.01 16.67
N LEU A 184 12.03 -6.79 16.05
CA LEU A 184 13.47 -6.67 16.27
C LEU A 184 13.99 -5.30 15.80
N ALA A 185 13.43 -4.75 14.73
CA ALA A 185 13.75 -3.42 14.22
C ALA A 185 13.12 -2.27 15.03
N GLY A 186 12.45 -2.56 16.15
CA GLY A 186 11.80 -1.55 16.98
C GLY A 186 10.50 -1.01 16.38
N GLY A 187 9.98 -1.65 15.33
CA GLY A 187 8.73 -1.30 14.67
C GLY A 187 7.52 -1.98 15.29
N GLN A 188 6.36 -1.69 14.72
CA GLN A 188 5.08 -2.28 15.12
C GLN A 188 4.82 -3.57 14.34
N GLU A 189 4.53 -4.66 15.03
CA GLU A 189 4.01 -5.86 14.40
C GLU A 189 2.66 -5.55 13.72
N LEU A 190 2.39 -6.22 12.61
CA LEU A 190 1.09 -6.15 11.97
C LEU A 190 0.10 -6.97 12.82
N GLU A 191 -0.94 -6.29 13.29
CA GLU A 191 -1.91 -6.88 14.20
C GLU A 191 -2.88 -7.81 13.47
N SER A 192 -3.09 -8.98 14.06
CA SER A 192 -4.13 -9.91 13.64
C SER A 192 -5.50 -9.48 14.17
N ASN A 193 -6.52 -9.66 13.35
CA ASN A 193 -7.90 -9.50 13.80
C ASN A 193 -8.27 -10.71 14.69
N ASP A 194 -8.59 -10.47 15.93
CA ASP A 194 -9.01 -11.50 16.89
C ASP A 194 -10.49 -11.92 16.77
N GLY A 195 -11.18 -11.37 15.77
CA GLY A 195 -12.61 -11.66 15.54
C GLY A 195 -13.56 -10.98 16.54
N SER A 196 -13.06 -10.22 17.51
CA SER A 196 -13.81 -9.80 18.69
C SER A 196 -14.70 -8.57 18.51
N SER A 197 -14.64 -7.86 17.39
CA SER A 197 -15.40 -6.60 17.26
C SER A 197 -16.00 -6.36 15.88
N VAL A 198 -17.20 -5.80 15.89
CA VAL A 198 -17.81 -5.12 14.73
C VAL A 198 -16.88 -3.95 14.37
N GLY A 199 -16.15 -4.10 13.27
CA GLY A 199 -15.13 -3.12 12.87
C GLY A 199 -13.71 -3.65 12.94
N GLY A 200 -13.34 -4.44 13.95
CA GLY A 200 -12.06 -5.16 14.07
C GLY A 200 -10.80 -4.36 13.75
N ILE A 201 -9.70 -5.06 13.73
CA ILE A 201 -8.41 -4.57 13.25
C ILE A 201 -8.35 -4.77 11.74
N PHE A 202 -8.10 -3.71 10.99
CA PHE A 202 -7.94 -3.76 9.54
C PHE A 202 -7.02 -2.65 9.01
N TYR A 203 -6.46 -2.90 7.86
CA TYR A 203 -5.62 -1.97 7.12
C TYR A 203 -6.38 -1.46 5.91
N TRP A 204 -6.33 -0.14 5.67
CA TRP A 204 -6.83 0.45 4.45
C TRP A 204 -5.98 0.04 3.26
N THR A 205 -6.62 -0.15 2.12
CA THR A 205 -5.94 -0.41 0.84
C THR A 205 -6.24 0.72 -0.16
N SER A 206 -5.45 0.80 -1.22
CA SER A 206 -5.68 1.75 -2.31
C SER A 206 -6.85 1.36 -3.23
N ASN A 207 -7.50 0.23 -2.99
CA ASN A 207 -8.62 -0.23 -3.79
C ASN A 207 -9.95 0.34 -3.29
N GLU A 208 -10.65 1.07 -4.13
CA GLU A 208 -12.01 1.52 -3.86
C GLU A 208 -13.05 0.49 -4.33
N ARG A 209 -14.20 0.48 -3.68
CA ARG A 209 -15.37 -0.28 -4.14
C ARG A 209 -16.38 0.62 -4.84
N ASN A 210 -16.65 1.77 -4.26
CA ASN A 210 -17.57 2.79 -4.77
C ASN A 210 -17.38 4.10 -3.97
N ASN A 211 -18.24 5.08 -4.18
CA ASN A 211 -18.20 6.36 -3.48
C ASN A 211 -18.32 6.28 -1.95
N GLU A 212 -18.82 5.18 -1.41
CA GLU A 212 -19.00 5.00 0.03
C GLU A 212 -17.96 4.09 0.67
N ARG A 213 -17.41 3.11 -0.09
CA ARG A 213 -16.62 2.00 0.47
C ARG A 213 -15.26 1.86 -0.17
N VAL A 214 -14.30 1.52 0.67
CA VAL A 214 -12.93 1.15 0.32
C VAL A 214 -12.67 -0.28 0.74
N TRP A 215 -11.91 -1.02 -0.05
CA TRP A 215 -11.46 -2.34 0.33
C TRP A 215 -10.46 -2.26 1.48
N THR A 216 -10.51 -3.23 2.35
CA THR A 216 -9.63 -3.36 3.51
C THR A 216 -9.05 -4.75 3.56
N HIS A 217 -7.88 -4.84 4.16
CA HIS A 217 -7.21 -6.10 4.42
C HIS A 217 -7.18 -6.37 5.93
N LYS A 218 -7.45 -7.62 6.29
CA LYS A 218 -7.31 -8.12 7.65
C LYS A 218 -6.39 -9.33 7.64
N ILE A 219 -5.63 -9.46 8.71
CA ILE A 219 -4.81 -10.64 8.99
C ILE A 219 -5.56 -11.47 10.04
N ASN A 220 -6.02 -12.67 9.65
CA ASN A 220 -6.80 -13.55 10.51
C ASN A 220 -6.42 -15.01 10.23
N GLY A 221 -5.19 -15.42 10.60
CA GLY A 221 -4.65 -16.72 10.23
C GLY A 221 -4.40 -16.92 8.72
N GLY A 222 -4.63 -15.87 7.94
CA GLY A 222 -4.54 -15.74 6.49
C GLY A 222 -5.11 -14.41 6.05
N SER A 223 -5.17 -14.17 4.74
CA SER A 223 -5.75 -12.95 4.16
C SER A 223 -7.27 -12.96 4.26
N GLU A 224 -7.85 -11.89 4.79
CA GLU A 224 -9.29 -11.64 4.76
C GLU A 224 -9.57 -10.26 4.14
N HIS A 225 -10.30 -10.25 3.05
CA HIS A 225 -10.68 -9.02 2.35
C HIS A 225 -12.07 -8.57 2.78
N GLY A 226 -12.19 -7.33 3.18
CA GLY A 226 -13.44 -6.71 3.57
C GLY A 226 -13.68 -5.38 2.86
N MET A 227 -14.89 -4.89 2.95
CA MET A 227 -15.25 -3.53 2.51
C MET A 227 -15.70 -2.73 3.72
N ARG A 228 -15.21 -1.50 3.84
CA ARG A 228 -15.59 -0.59 4.92
C ARG A 228 -16.02 0.76 4.38
N GLU A 229 -16.98 1.35 5.07
CA GLU A 229 -17.37 2.73 4.78
C GLU A 229 -16.23 3.67 5.08
N ARG A 230 -15.83 4.46 4.06
CA ARG A 230 -14.67 5.34 4.14
C ARG A 230 -14.79 6.43 5.18
N GLY A 231 -16.01 6.87 5.46
CA GLY A 231 -16.31 7.99 6.36
C GLY A 231 -16.78 7.60 7.77
N SER A 232 -16.90 6.32 8.09
CA SER A 232 -17.47 5.90 9.38
C SER A 232 -16.54 5.05 10.24
N LEU A 233 -15.73 4.19 9.65
CA LEU A 233 -14.85 3.28 10.39
C LEU A 233 -13.40 3.70 10.29
N SER A 234 -12.64 3.46 11.36
CA SER A 234 -11.22 3.81 11.45
C SER A 234 -10.34 2.57 11.33
N GLY A 235 -9.43 2.58 10.36
CA GLY A 235 -8.43 1.55 10.11
C GLY A 235 -7.02 2.11 10.15
N TYR A 236 -6.04 1.23 10.11
CA TYR A 236 -4.62 1.59 10.02
C TYR A 236 -4.23 1.93 8.58
N PHE A 237 -3.27 2.85 8.46
CA PHE A 237 -2.54 3.13 7.22
C PHE A 237 -1.11 2.60 7.37
N ARG A 238 -0.83 1.44 6.77
CA ARG A 238 0.51 0.86 6.73
C ARG A 238 1.06 1.02 5.33
N MET A 239 2.16 1.74 5.20
CA MET A 239 2.72 2.06 3.89
C MET A 239 3.61 0.94 3.36
N MET A 240 3.77 0.91 2.04
CA MET A 240 4.73 0.06 1.33
C MET A 240 5.54 0.90 0.34
N LEU A 241 6.67 0.36 -0.09
CA LEU A 241 7.45 0.87 -1.21
C LEU A 241 7.96 -0.28 -2.08
N ALA A 242 8.33 0.04 -3.32
CA ALA A 242 9.03 -0.84 -4.24
C ALA A 242 10.52 -0.44 -4.35
N PHE A 243 11.41 -1.41 -4.61
CA PHE A 243 12.84 -1.19 -4.80
C PHE A 243 13.43 -2.05 -5.91
#